data_575445afa224f3c51156eed7a52e8e26
#
_entry.id   575445afa224f3c51156eed7a52e8e26
#
_cell.length_a   1.000
_cell.length_b   1.000
_cell.length_c   1.000
_cell.angle_alpha   90.00
_cell.angle_beta   90.00
_cell.angle_gamma   90.00
#
_symmetry.space_group_name_H-M   'P 1'
#
loop_
_entity.id
_entity.type
_entity.pdbx_description
1 polymer ?
#
loop_
_entity_poly.entity_id
_entity_poly.type
_entity_poly.pdbx_seq_one_letter_code
_entity_poly.pdbx_strand_id
1 'polypeptide(L)'
;MSSRRFALAAGAVALAAIATPVLAQGAVAAQYRWLTFAVFGVIIAITMYVTYVAAKRVKNVADFYAAGGGVSGLQNGWAIAGDYLSAASFLGIAGLISLYGYDGFMYSVGWLVAYITVLLVIAEPCRNIGKYTLSDILAYRNNQRAARIVGALSTITVSTFYLTAQMVGGGVLVKTLIGIDYEVSVIAVAC
;
A
#
# COMPACT_ATOMS: atom_id res chain seq x y z
N MET A 1 -41.24 21.79 18.43
CA MET A 1 -39.99 21.43 17.67
C MET A 1 -38.94 21.08 18.73
N SER A 2 -38.55 19.81 18.84
CA SER A 2 -37.84 19.30 20.02
C SER A 2 -36.39 19.80 20.05
N SER A 3 -35.88 20.18 21.21
CA SER A 3 -34.51 20.64 21.49
C SER A 3 -33.42 19.72 20.90
N ARG A 4 -33.71 18.41 20.76
CA ARG A 4 -32.83 17.45 20.08
C ARG A 4 -32.61 17.72 18.59
N ARG A 5 -33.63 18.18 17.87
CA ARG A 5 -33.50 18.52 16.44
C ARG A 5 -32.67 19.79 16.22
N PHE A 6 -32.77 20.73 17.15
CA PHE A 6 -31.97 21.95 17.13
C PHE A 6 -30.48 21.65 17.44
N ALA A 7 -30.21 20.78 18.41
CA ALA A 7 -28.86 20.35 18.76
C ALA A 7 -28.19 19.56 17.62
N LEU A 8 -28.94 18.69 16.95
CA LEU A 8 -28.45 17.94 15.76
C LEU A 8 -28.18 18.86 14.57
N ALA A 9 -29.03 19.84 14.32
CA ALA A 9 -28.83 20.81 13.25
C ALA A 9 -27.63 21.74 13.55
N ALA A 10 -27.47 22.20 14.79
CA ALA A 10 -26.34 23.00 15.20
C ALA A 10 -25.02 22.22 15.13
N GLY A 11 -25.04 20.93 15.52
CA GLY A 11 -23.90 20.03 15.38
C GLY A 11 -23.51 19.77 13.92
N ALA A 12 -24.49 19.59 13.04
CA ALA A 12 -24.25 19.42 11.61
C ALA A 12 -23.68 20.67 10.93
N VAL A 13 -24.17 21.85 11.33
CA VAL A 13 -23.64 23.15 10.82
C VAL A 13 -22.22 23.39 11.35
N ALA A 14 -21.94 23.08 12.62
CA ALA A 14 -20.60 23.18 13.18
C ALA A 14 -19.62 22.22 12.53
N LEU A 15 -20.04 20.96 12.26
CA LEU A 15 -19.25 19.98 11.52
C LEU A 15 -19.01 20.42 10.08
N ALA A 16 -20.01 20.96 9.40
CA ALA A 16 -19.87 21.51 8.05
C ALA A 16 -18.92 22.72 8.03
N ALA A 17 -19.00 23.61 9.02
CA ALA A 17 -18.13 24.79 9.12
C ALA A 17 -16.66 24.43 9.41
N ILE A 18 -16.41 23.31 10.09
CA ILE A 18 -15.05 22.77 10.34
C ILE A 18 -14.57 21.94 9.13
N ALA A 19 -15.47 21.22 8.47
CA ALA A 19 -15.13 20.36 7.33
C ALA A 19 -14.82 21.18 6.05
N THR A 20 -15.46 22.32 5.83
CA THR A 20 -15.23 23.14 4.62
C THR A 20 -13.79 23.66 4.50
N PRO A 21 -13.12 24.21 5.52
CA PRO A 21 -11.71 24.58 5.40
C PRO A 21 -10.77 23.37 5.31
N VAL A 22 -11.10 22.23 5.94
CA VAL A 22 -10.30 21.01 5.84
C VAL A 22 -10.40 20.38 4.45
N LEU A 23 -11.58 20.39 3.83
CA LEU A 23 -11.76 19.92 2.45
C LEU A 23 -11.17 20.90 1.43
N ALA A 24 -11.16 22.21 1.72
CA ALA A 24 -10.51 23.21 0.88
C ALA A 24 -8.98 23.23 1.00
N GLN A 25 -8.42 22.73 2.10
CA GLN A 25 -6.98 22.61 2.31
C GLN A 25 -6.36 21.35 1.68
N GLY A 26 -7.15 20.46 1.10
CA GLY A 26 -6.68 19.24 0.44
C GLY A 26 -5.89 19.48 -0.85
N ALA A 27 -5.96 20.68 -1.43
CA ALA A 27 -5.11 21.06 -2.57
C ALA A 27 -3.95 21.92 -2.06
N VAL A 28 -2.73 21.48 -2.33
CA VAL A 28 -1.53 22.31 -2.08
C VAL A 28 -1.74 23.68 -2.73
N ALA A 29 -1.59 24.76 -1.94
CA ALA A 29 -1.74 26.11 -2.46
C ALA A 29 -0.89 26.28 -3.72
N ALA A 30 -1.44 26.91 -4.76
CA ALA A 30 -0.82 26.99 -6.09
C ALA A 30 0.64 27.49 -6.06
N GLN A 31 0.97 28.34 -5.09
CA GLN A 31 2.33 28.86 -4.89
C GLN A 31 3.36 27.81 -4.46
N TYR A 32 2.93 26.69 -3.85
CA TYR A 32 3.84 25.62 -3.38
C TYR A 32 3.85 24.38 -4.28
N ARG A 33 3.08 24.36 -5.35
CA ARG A 33 3.03 23.21 -6.27
C ARG A 33 4.42 22.86 -6.83
N TRP A 34 5.20 23.85 -7.21
CA TRP A 34 6.55 23.62 -7.72
C TRP A 34 7.46 22.94 -6.70
N LEU A 35 7.33 23.31 -5.42
CA LEU A 35 8.08 22.68 -4.32
C LEU A 35 7.64 21.21 -4.14
N THR A 36 6.35 20.94 -4.20
CA THR A 36 5.82 19.57 -4.16
C THR A 36 6.35 18.74 -5.33
N PHE A 37 6.36 19.28 -6.54
CA PHE A 37 6.97 18.63 -7.69
C PHE A 37 8.46 18.35 -7.50
N ALA A 38 9.21 19.31 -7.01
CA ALA A 38 10.64 19.16 -6.79
C ALA A 38 10.93 18.08 -5.73
N VAL A 39 10.27 18.12 -4.60
CA VAL A 39 10.44 17.12 -3.51
C VAL A 39 10.04 15.73 -4.00
N PHE A 40 8.89 15.60 -4.66
CA PHE A 40 8.42 14.32 -5.20
C PHE A 40 9.38 13.78 -6.26
N GLY A 41 9.83 14.62 -7.18
CA GLY A 41 10.81 14.25 -8.21
C GLY A 41 12.15 13.80 -7.62
N VAL A 42 12.65 14.48 -6.59
CA VAL A 42 13.89 14.09 -5.89
C VAL A 42 13.73 12.71 -5.22
N ILE A 43 12.60 12.47 -4.54
CA ILE A 43 12.36 11.16 -3.91
C ILE A 43 12.30 10.05 -4.96
N ILE A 44 11.59 10.26 -6.07
CA ILE A 44 11.53 9.29 -7.18
C ILE A 44 12.93 9.06 -7.75
N ALA A 45 13.69 10.11 -8.01
CA ALA A 45 15.05 9.99 -8.57
C ALA A 45 15.96 9.18 -7.64
N ILE A 46 15.89 9.41 -6.31
CA ILE A 46 16.65 8.65 -5.32
C ILE A 46 16.24 7.18 -5.33
N THR A 47 14.94 6.88 -5.31
CA THR A 47 14.44 5.49 -5.32
C THR A 47 14.81 4.77 -6.60
N MET A 48 14.70 5.41 -7.76
CA MET A 48 15.10 4.85 -9.05
C MET A 48 16.61 4.60 -9.10
N TYR A 49 17.43 5.52 -8.59
CA TYR A 49 18.87 5.35 -8.51
C TYR A 49 19.24 4.15 -7.61
N VAL A 50 18.66 4.06 -6.43
CA VAL A 50 18.89 2.93 -5.51
C VAL A 50 18.48 1.61 -6.15
N THR A 51 17.31 1.57 -6.80
CA THR A 51 16.83 0.38 -7.53
C THR A 51 17.77 -0.02 -8.65
N TYR A 52 18.25 0.95 -9.44
CA TYR A 52 19.22 0.70 -10.51
C TYR A 52 20.53 0.10 -9.98
N VAL A 53 21.07 0.66 -8.89
CA VAL A 53 22.29 0.15 -8.25
C VAL A 53 22.07 -1.25 -7.68
N ALA A 54 20.92 -1.48 -7.04
CA ALA A 54 20.55 -2.79 -6.49
C ALA A 54 20.39 -3.83 -7.62
N ALA A 55 19.71 -3.49 -8.71
CA ALA A 55 19.50 -4.39 -9.85
C ALA A 55 20.81 -4.88 -10.45
N LYS A 56 21.86 -4.06 -10.48
CA LYS A 56 23.20 -4.45 -10.97
C LYS A 56 23.88 -5.51 -10.10
N ARG A 57 23.45 -5.68 -8.85
CA ARG A 57 24.02 -6.65 -7.91
C ARG A 57 23.36 -8.02 -8.00
N VAL A 58 22.17 -8.10 -8.60
CA VAL A 58 21.40 -9.35 -8.76
C VAL A 58 22.08 -10.19 -9.85
N LYS A 59 22.57 -11.37 -9.48
CA LYS A 59 23.23 -12.30 -10.41
C LYS A 59 22.49 -13.62 -10.52
N ASN A 60 21.79 -14.02 -9.48
CA ASN A 60 21.13 -15.31 -9.36
C ASN A 60 19.67 -15.16 -8.94
N VAL A 61 18.90 -16.23 -9.11
CA VAL A 61 17.50 -16.32 -8.66
C VAL A 61 17.39 -16.10 -7.14
N ALA A 62 18.34 -16.64 -6.36
CA ALA A 62 18.38 -16.44 -4.91
C ALA A 62 18.63 -14.96 -4.54
N ASP A 63 19.48 -14.25 -5.29
CA ASP A 63 19.72 -12.82 -5.08
C ASP A 63 18.45 -12.00 -5.36
N PHE A 64 17.69 -12.40 -6.39
CA PHE A 64 16.46 -11.72 -6.78
C PHE A 64 15.34 -11.89 -5.74
N TYR A 65 15.09 -13.12 -5.27
CA TYR A 65 13.97 -13.39 -4.35
C TYR A 65 14.32 -13.23 -2.88
N ALA A 66 15.56 -13.44 -2.47
CA ALA A 66 15.96 -13.50 -1.08
C ALA A 66 17.23 -12.69 -0.75
N ALA A 67 17.64 -11.77 -1.64
CA ALA A 67 18.86 -10.97 -1.49
C ALA A 67 20.10 -11.82 -1.10
N GLY A 68 20.21 -13.02 -1.67
CA GLY A 68 21.28 -13.98 -1.37
C GLY A 68 21.28 -14.52 0.07
N GLY A 69 20.23 -14.27 0.85
CA GLY A 69 20.14 -14.68 2.27
C GLY A 69 21.02 -13.86 3.23
N GLY A 70 21.68 -12.81 2.74
CA GLY A 70 22.62 -11.99 3.52
C GLY A 70 22.02 -10.82 4.31
N VAL A 71 20.67 -10.70 4.32
CA VAL A 71 19.98 -9.58 4.97
C VAL A 71 19.75 -9.87 6.44
N SER A 72 20.10 -8.93 7.32
CA SER A 72 19.83 -9.06 8.75
C SER A 72 18.32 -8.95 9.04
N GLY A 73 17.86 -9.52 10.18
CA GLY A 73 16.46 -9.43 10.58
C GLY A 73 15.93 -8.01 10.67
N LEU A 74 16.73 -7.08 11.16
CA LEU A 74 16.36 -5.65 11.23
C LEU A 74 16.20 -5.04 9.83
N GLN A 75 17.13 -5.28 8.93
CA GLN A 75 17.05 -4.79 7.55
C GLN A 75 15.84 -5.36 6.82
N ASN A 76 15.56 -6.65 7.00
CA ASN A 76 14.39 -7.30 6.43
C ASN A 76 13.09 -6.72 7.01
N GLY A 77 13.05 -6.48 8.32
CA GLY A 77 11.91 -5.82 8.98
C GLY A 77 11.61 -4.43 8.40
N TRP A 78 12.62 -3.61 8.20
CA TRP A 78 12.46 -2.29 7.55
C TRP A 78 12.00 -2.40 6.11
N ALA A 79 12.53 -3.36 5.35
CA ALA A 79 12.12 -3.59 3.97
C ALA A 79 10.65 -4.01 3.87
N ILE A 80 10.22 -4.97 4.69
CA ILE A 80 8.83 -5.43 4.75
C ILE A 80 7.90 -4.30 5.21
N ALA A 81 8.29 -3.51 6.21
CA ALA A 81 7.50 -2.37 6.67
C ALA A 81 7.33 -1.32 5.56
N GLY A 82 8.39 -1.03 4.80
CA GLY A 82 8.33 -0.11 3.67
C GLY A 82 7.43 -0.62 2.53
N ASP A 83 7.51 -1.90 2.23
CA ASP A 83 6.67 -2.55 1.21
C ASP A 83 5.19 -2.59 1.62
N TYR A 84 4.91 -2.76 2.91
CA TYR A 84 3.55 -2.73 3.45
C TYR A 84 2.88 -1.35 3.37
N LEU A 85 3.65 -0.26 3.49
CA LEU A 85 3.14 1.12 3.44
C LEU A 85 2.74 1.49 2.00
N SER A 86 1.52 1.18 1.64
CA SER A 86 0.95 1.44 0.32
C SER A 86 -0.22 2.43 0.37
N ALA A 87 -0.72 2.83 -0.80
CA ALA A 87 -1.92 3.65 -0.88
C ALA A 87 -3.13 2.96 -0.23
N ALA A 88 -3.28 1.65 -0.39
CA ALA A 88 -4.39 0.91 0.21
C ALA A 88 -4.22 0.71 1.72
N SER A 89 -3.04 0.24 2.17
CA SER A 89 -2.82 -0.12 3.58
C SER A 89 -2.63 1.09 4.49
N PHE A 90 -2.04 2.17 4.00
CA PHE A 90 -1.79 3.37 4.81
C PHE A 90 -2.85 4.44 4.57
N LEU A 91 -3.01 4.93 3.33
CA LEU A 91 -3.95 6.01 3.03
C LEU A 91 -5.39 5.55 3.11
N GLY A 92 -5.70 4.34 2.65
CA GLY A 92 -7.04 3.77 2.74
C GLY A 92 -7.51 3.63 4.19
N ILE A 93 -6.66 3.09 5.07
CA ILE A 93 -6.97 2.95 6.49
C ILE A 93 -7.07 4.31 7.18
N ALA A 94 -6.15 5.24 6.90
CA ALA A 94 -6.23 6.60 7.43
C ALA A 94 -7.55 7.29 7.02
N GLY A 95 -7.98 7.10 5.78
CA GLY A 95 -9.27 7.57 5.27
C GLY A 95 -10.46 6.94 6.00
N LEU A 96 -10.45 5.63 6.19
CA LEU A 96 -11.49 4.91 6.95
C LEU A 96 -11.58 5.39 8.40
N ILE A 97 -10.44 5.59 9.06
CA ILE A 97 -10.42 6.12 10.44
C ILE A 97 -10.98 7.55 10.47
N SER A 98 -10.65 8.38 9.49
CA SER A 98 -11.17 9.75 9.39
C SER A 98 -12.70 9.78 9.22
N LEU A 99 -13.27 8.82 8.46
CA LEU A 99 -14.70 8.78 8.18
C LEU A 99 -15.52 8.04 9.25
N TYR A 100 -15.00 6.94 9.78
CA TYR A 100 -15.71 6.00 10.66
C TYR A 100 -15.13 5.93 12.07
N GLY A 101 -14.08 6.68 12.36
CA GLY A 101 -13.44 6.68 13.66
C GLY A 101 -12.88 5.30 14.01
N TYR A 102 -13.19 4.82 15.23
CA TYR A 102 -12.67 3.55 15.75
C TYR A 102 -13.08 2.32 14.92
N ASP A 103 -14.26 2.35 14.31
CA ASP A 103 -14.70 1.25 13.45
C ASP A 103 -13.81 1.08 12.21
N GLY A 104 -13.32 2.19 11.65
CA GLY A 104 -12.32 2.17 10.58
C GLY A 104 -10.98 1.56 11.00
N PHE A 105 -10.57 1.77 12.26
CA PHE A 105 -9.35 1.19 12.81
C PHE A 105 -9.43 -0.34 12.97
N MET A 106 -10.62 -0.90 13.19
CA MET A 106 -10.82 -2.36 13.30
C MET A 106 -10.36 -3.12 12.05
N TYR A 107 -10.41 -2.50 10.88
CA TYR A 107 -9.84 -3.06 9.66
C TYR A 107 -8.33 -3.32 9.78
N SER A 108 -7.61 -2.40 10.39
CA SER A 108 -6.16 -2.54 10.64
C SER A 108 -5.83 -3.66 11.61
N VAL A 109 -6.66 -3.87 12.62
CA VAL A 109 -6.49 -4.93 13.63
C VAL A 109 -6.55 -6.32 12.98
N GLY A 110 -7.45 -6.54 12.03
CA GLY A 110 -7.56 -7.81 11.31
C GLY A 110 -6.26 -8.18 10.60
N TRP A 111 -5.62 -7.24 9.95
CA TRP A 111 -4.34 -7.46 9.28
C TRP A 111 -3.18 -7.69 10.27
N LEU A 112 -3.14 -6.96 11.37
CA LEU A 112 -2.16 -7.17 12.42
C LEU A 112 -2.20 -8.61 12.93
N VAL A 113 -3.39 -9.12 13.26
CA VAL A 113 -3.59 -10.49 13.74
C VAL A 113 -3.17 -11.50 12.68
N ALA A 114 -3.52 -11.26 11.41
CA ALA A 114 -3.12 -12.12 10.30
C ALA A 114 -1.59 -12.18 10.15
N TYR A 115 -0.90 -11.06 10.19
CA TYR A 115 0.57 -11.02 10.12
C TYR A 115 1.25 -11.73 11.28
N ILE A 116 0.76 -11.53 12.51
CA ILE A 116 1.29 -12.23 13.68
C ILE A 116 1.10 -13.74 13.53
N THR A 117 -0.09 -14.17 13.09
CA THR A 117 -0.38 -15.59 12.86
C THR A 117 0.53 -16.19 11.80
N VAL A 118 0.70 -15.50 10.66
CA VAL A 118 1.61 -15.93 9.59
C VAL A 118 3.04 -16.05 10.11
N LEU A 119 3.51 -15.04 10.84
CA LEU A 119 4.88 -15.01 11.37
C LEU A 119 5.16 -16.17 12.33
N LEU A 120 4.23 -16.44 13.23
CA LEU A 120 4.42 -17.45 14.29
C LEU A 120 4.15 -18.88 13.82
N VAL A 121 3.24 -19.08 12.87
CA VAL A 121 2.77 -20.43 12.50
C VAL A 121 3.23 -20.86 11.12
N ILE A 122 3.30 -19.94 10.16
CA ILE A 122 3.50 -20.28 8.73
C ILE A 122 4.92 -19.96 8.26
N ALA A 123 5.54 -18.90 8.76
CA ALA A 123 6.82 -18.42 8.23
C ALA A 123 7.96 -19.45 8.37
N GLU A 124 8.06 -20.12 9.50
CA GLU A 124 9.11 -21.12 9.74
C GLU A 124 8.97 -22.34 8.84
N PRO A 125 7.80 -23.02 8.74
CA PRO A 125 7.61 -24.12 7.80
C PRO A 125 7.88 -23.71 6.35
N CYS A 126 7.44 -22.53 5.91
CA CYS A 126 7.70 -22.03 4.56
C CYS A 126 9.19 -21.82 4.30
N ARG A 127 9.91 -21.25 5.26
CA ARG A 127 11.37 -21.08 5.17
C ARG A 127 12.10 -22.42 5.06
N ASN A 128 11.69 -23.41 5.83
CA ASN A 128 12.31 -24.74 5.85
C ASN A 128 12.09 -25.51 4.53
N ILE A 129 11.02 -25.24 3.80
CA ILE A 129 10.79 -25.79 2.45
C ILE A 129 11.81 -25.24 1.44
N GLY A 130 12.34 -24.04 1.67
CA GLY A 130 13.37 -23.42 0.84
C GLY A 130 12.91 -23.05 -0.58
N LYS A 131 11.61 -22.76 -0.76
CA LYS A 131 11.02 -22.29 -2.02
C LYS A 131 10.71 -20.82 -1.96
N TYR A 132 10.70 -20.16 -3.13
CA TYR A 132 10.57 -18.71 -3.20
C TYR A 132 9.14 -18.25 -3.47
N THR A 133 8.33 -19.04 -4.16
CA THR A 133 6.98 -18.66 -4.53
C THR A 133 5.93 -19.45 -3.78
N LEU A 134 4.77 -18.82 -3.50
CA LEU A 134 3.64 -19.49 -2.87
C LEU A 134 3.20 -20.73 -3.66
N SER A 135 3.21 -20.64 -4.98
CA SER A 135 2.87 -21.76 -5.87
C SER A 135 3.83 -22.94 -5.71
N ASP A 136 5.12 -22.69 -5.50
CA ASP A 136 6.11 -23.75 -5.28
C ASP A 136 5.97 -24.38 -3.89
N ILE A 137 5.59 -23.60 -2.88
CA ILE A 137 5.30 -24.10 -1.53
C ILE A 137 4.07 -25.01 -1.57
N LEU A 138 3.00 -24.60 -2.25
CA LEU A 138 1.78 -25.40 -2.42
C LEU A 138 2.06 -26.68 -3.23
N ALA A 139 2.93 -26.62 -4.23
CA ALA A 139 3.32 -27.76 -5.06
C ALA A 139 4.22 -28.77 -4.31
N TYR A 140 4.78 -28.42 -3.17
CA TYR A 140 5.71 -29.27 -2.43
C TYR A 140 5.06 -30.60 -1.94
N ARG A 141 3.79 -30.53 -1.54
CA ARG A 141 3.01 -31.70 -1.04
C ARG A 141 1.84 -32.10 -1.93
N ASN A 142 1.56 -31.36 -3.00
CA ASN A 142 0.43 -31.56 -3.89
C ASN A 142 0.90 -31.87 -5.31
N ASN A 143 -0.05 -32.24 -6.18
CA ASN A 143 0.24 -32.38 -7.60
C ASN A 143 0.82 -31.07 -8.16
N GLN A 144 2.08 -31.14 -8.61
CA GLN A 144 2.83 -29.96 -9.06
C GLN A 144 2.13 -29.15 -10.14
N ARG A 145 1.55 -29.84 -11.13
CA ARG A 145 0.91 -29.18 -12.26
C ARG A 145 -0.36 -28.46 -11.81
N ALA A 146 -1.22 -29.14 -11.06
CA ALA A 146 -2.47 -28.56 -10.56
C ALA A 146 -2.20 -27.39 -9.58
N ALA A 147 -1.31 -27.59 -8.62
CA ALA A 147 -0.97 -26.56 -7.64
C ALA A 147 -0.39 -25.29 -8.28
N ARG A 148 0.47 -25.42 -9.29
CA ARG A 148 1.03 -24.29 -10.02
C ARG A 148 0.00 -23.55 -10.86
N ILE A 149 -0.92 -24.26 -11.53
CA ILE A 149 -1.99 -23.62 -12.31
C ILE A 149 -2.91 -22.83 -11.38
N VAL A 150 -3.40 -23.45 -10.31
CA VAL A 150 -4.28 -22.77 -9.34
C VAL A 150 -3.57 -21.59 -8.68
N GLY A 151 -2.31 -21.77 -8.29
CA GLY A 151 -1.49 -20.70 -7.71
C GLY A 151 -1.29 -19.54 -8.68
N ALA A 152 -1.01 -19.81 -9.95
CA ALA A 152 -0.86 -18.76 -10.97
C ALA A 152 -2.18 -18.00 -11.20
N LEU A 153 -3.30 -18.70 -11.34
CA LEU A 153 -4.61 -18.06 -11.49
C LEU A 153 -4.98 -17.19 -10.27
N SER A 154 -4.75 -17.71 -9.08
CA SER A 154 -4.99 -16.95 -7.84
C SER A 154 -4.10 -15.70 -7.77
N THR A 155 -2.83 -15.82 -8.10
CA THR A 155 -1.90 -14.69 -8.10
C THR A 155 -2.31 -13.63 -9.11
N ILE A 156 -2.64 -14.01 -10.35
CA ILE A 156 -3.11 -13.07 -11.38
C ILE A 156 -4.36 -12.34 -10.90
N THR A 157 -5.34 -13.08 -10.38
CA THR A 157 -6.60 -12.49 -9.90
C THR A 157 -6.35 -11.47 -8.78
N VAL A 158 -5.67 -11.89 -7.73
CA VAL A 158 -5.37 -11.02 -6.57
C VAL A 158 -4.55 -9.80 -7.00
N SER A 159 -3.51 -10.01 -7.81
CA SER A 159 -2.64 -8.92 -8.28
C SER A 159 -3.38 -7.92 -9.15
N THR A 160 -4.33 -8.36 -9.98
CA THR A 160 -5.14 -7.45 -10.81
C THR A 160 -6.02 -6.55 -9.94
N PHE A 161 -6.73 -7.10 -8.95
CA PHE A 161 -7.54 -6.30 -8.03
C PHE A 161 -6.69 -5.35 -7.20
N TYR A 162 -5.56 -5.84 -6.67
CA TYR A 162 -4.65 -5.04 -5.88
C TYR A 162 -4.04 -3.88 -6.71
N LEU A 163 -3.58 -4.17 -7.92
CA LEU A 163 -3.03 -3.17 -8.83
C LEU A 163 -4.04 -2.09 -9.16
N THR A 164 -5.30 -2.47 -9.42
CA THR A 164 -6.37 -1.51 -9.68
C THR A 164 -6.56 -0.54 -8.50
N ALA A 165 -6.61 -1.08 -7.27
CA ALA A 165 -6.72 -0.25 -6.07
C ALA A 165 -5.53 0.70 -5.90
N GLN A 166 -4.31 0.23 -6.18
CA GLN A 166 -3.09 1.05 -6.10
C GLN A 166 -3.06 2.15 -7.16
N MET A 167 -3.49 1.86 -8.39
CA MET A 167 -3.57 2.87 -9.47
C MET A 167 -4.57 3.97 -9.14
N VAL A 168 -5.74 3.61 -8.62
CA VAL A 168 -6.74 4.58 -8.17
C VAL A 168 -6.18 5.44 -7.04
N GLY A 169 -5.60 4.83 -6.01
CA GLY A 169 -5.03 5.54 -4.87
C GLY A 169 -3.86 6.46 -5.27
N GLY A 170 -2.95 5.97 -6.09
CA GLY A 170 -1.83 6.75 -6.62
C GLY A 170 -2.30 7.91 -7.50
N GLY A 171 -3.26 7.67 -8.39
CA GLY A 171 -3.84 8.71 -9.24
C GLY A 171 -4.52 9.82 -8.45
N VAL A 172 -5.28 9.48 -7.41
CA VAL A 172 -5.89 10.46 -6.50
C VAL A 172 -4.84 11.29 -5.77
N LEU A 173 -3.77 10.65 -5.27
CA LEU A 173 -2.66 11.34 -4.62
C LEU A 173 -1.98 12.35 -5.53
N VAL A 174 -1.58 11.92 -6.72
CA VAL A 174 -0.91 12.79 -7.70
C VAL A 174 -1.83 13.95 -8.10
N LYS A 175 -3.11 13.69 -8.36
CA LYS A 175 -4.10 14.73 -8.62
C LYS A 175 -4.18 15.75 -7.48
N THR A 176 -4.27 15.28 -6.24
CA THR A 176 -4.43 16.16 -5.06
C THR A 176 -3.18 16.97 -4.76
N LEU A 177 -2.01 16.37 -4.85
CA LEU A 177 -0.74 17.01 -4.52
C LEU A 177 -0.23 17.92 -5.63
N ILE A 178 -0.37 17.50 -6.87
CA ILE A 178 0.23 18.14 -8.02
C ILE A 178 -0.81 18.98 -8.80
N GLY A 179 -2.08 18.58 -8.75
CA GLY A 179 -3.18 19.26 -9.44
C GLY A 179 -3.27 18.94 -10.94
N ILE A 180 -2.74 17.79 -11.35
CA ILE A 180 -2.88 17.25 -12.72
C ILE A 180 -4.22 16.49 -12.80
N ASP A 181 -4.80 16.43 -13.99
CA ASP A 181 -6.03 15.68 -14.24
C ASP A 181 -5.85 14.20 -13.83
N TYR A 182 -6.93 13.62 -13.28
CA TYR A 182 -6.91 12.27 -12.73
C TYR A 182 -6.46 11.22 -13.74
N GLU A 183 -6.94 11.29 -14.98
CA GLU A 183 -6.61 10.33 -16.04
C GLU A 183 -5.11 10.34 -16.36
N VAL A 184 -4.54 11.55 -16.50
CA VAL A 184 -3.10 11.72 -16.72
C VAL A 184 -2.30 11.24 -15.52
N SER A 185 -2.80 11.49 -14.32
CA SER A 185 -2.16 11.05 -13.07
C SER A 185 -2.09 9.53 -12.97
N VAL A 186 -3.16 8.81 -13.32
CA VAL A 186 -3.20 7.35 -13.34
C VAL A 186 -2.20 6.78 -14.35
N ILE A 187 -2.15 7.35 -15.56
CA ILE A 187 -1.20 6.92 -16.60
C ILE A 187 0.24 7.15 -16.13
N ALA A 188 0.52 8.32 -15.54
CA ALA A 188 1.85 8.64 -15.02
C ALA A 188 2.32 7.71 -13.90
N VAL A 189 1.40 7.22 -13.07
CA VAL A 189 1.69 6.24 -12.01
C VAL A 189 1.88 4.83 -12.58
N ALA A 190 1.23 4.52 -13.71
CA ALA A 190 1.30 3.21 -14.36
C ALA A 190 2.59 2.96 -15.15
N CYS A 191 3.27 4.02 -15.61
CA CYS A 191 4.52 3.97 -16.39
C CYS A 191 5.76 3.99 -15.51
#